data_09b1042462bc2b8943f42aecbf36e8fd
#
_entry.id   09b1042462bc2b8943f42aecbf36e8fd
#
_cell.length_a   1.000
_cell.length_b   1.000
_cell.length_c   1.000
_cell.angle_alpha   90.00
_cell.angle_beta   90.00
_cell.angle_gamma   90.00
#
_symmetry.space_group_name_H-M   'P 1'
#
loop_
_entity.id
_entity.type
_entity.pdbx_description
1 polymer ?
#
loop_
_entity_poly.entity_id
_entity_poly.type
_entity_poly.pdbx_seq_one_letter_code
_entity_poly.pdbx_strand_id
1 'polypeptide(L)'
;MGDKFSPPHSQRTYIAIDLKSFYASAECADRNFDPLTTNLVVADPSRTEKTICLAVSPSLKAHGISGRARLFEVVQRIKEVNAERLRNAIKLGVVQRSETDHKYHFAGSSFNAPALEADPSLELTYYIAPPRMKLYEEISTKIVSIYMKYIAPEDIVVYSIDECFLDVTAYLNTYHMTAHELAITMIREVLYTTGITATAGIGTNLYLAKIAMDIVAKHVPADKDGVRIAELDENSYRELLWCHKPLTDFWRVGPGIARRLEALGCFTMGDVAGLSEKDESQLYNALGINAELVIDHAWGWEPTDIATIKSYRPQSNSLGAGQVLMEPYTAEKAKLITREMTELLVLDLVKKGLVTKKIELTIGYDRTSVTLAYQGRTAKENQYKYSTTGKPYHGTVGLDYYDRPCPKHAHGTGNIDRWTSSTQRIMTVMMELYDRIVDPDLTIRRVNVVAVNLISEDEIPEEAPEQLNLFTDYEALEKKKAAEKAADDRERKIQKATLELQCRYGKNAILKGMNLMEGATTIMRNGQIGGHAATQPTPARSTTPSTPASQPELMTEKDIASCEDGGDDL
;
A
#
# COMPACT_ATOMS: atom_id res chain seq x y z
N MET A 1 -38.06 -33.09 -6.45
CA MET A 1 -37.33 -33.42 -5.22
C MET A 1 -37.04 -32.09 -4.54
N GLY A 2 -37.66 -31.91 -3.37
CA GLY A 2 -37.85 -30.60 -2.79
C GLY A 2 -36.60 -29.95 -2.25
N ASP A 3 -36.65 -28.64 -2.28
CA ASP A 3 -35.78 -27.68 -1.58
C ASP A 3 -35.56 -28.10 -0.11
N LYS A 4 -34.34 -28.50 0.16
CA LYS A 4 -33.81 -28.68 1.51
C LYS A 4 -32.49 -27.93 1.67
N PHE A 5 -32.43 -26.66 1.27
CA PHE A 5 -31.29 -25.83 1.62
C PHE A 5 -31.75 -24.50 2.19
N SER A 6 -31.39 -24.34 3.43
CA SER A 6 -31.30 -23.11 4.24
C SER A 6 -32.58 -22.62 4.90
N PRO A 7 -32.49 -22.33 6.23
CA PRO A 7 -33.47 -21.42 6.86
C PRO A 7 -33.33 -20.05 6.16
N PRO A 8 -34.41 -19.24 6.14
CA PRO A 8 -34.33 -17.92 5.58
C PRO A 8 -33.30 -17.13 6.40
N HIS A 9 -32.09 -16.93 5.83
CA HIS A 9 -31.21 -15.91 6.32
C HIS A 9 -32.03 -14.62 6.26
N SER A 10 -32.28 -14.01 7.42
CA SER A 10 -32.84 -12.65 7.47
C SER A 10 -31.99 -11.83 6.51
N GLN A 11 -32.61 -11.27 5.47
CA GLN A 11 -31.94 -10.56 4.40
C GLN A 11 -31.09 -9.45 5.03
N ARG A 12 -29.76 -9.64 5.06
CA ARG A 12 -28.84 -8.64 5.62
C ARG A 12 -28.67 -7.52 4.63
N THR A 13 -28.31 -6.36 5.11
CA THR A 13 -28.01 -5.20 4.30
C THR A 13 -26.69 -4.58 4.75
N TYR A 14 -25.74 -4.52 3.83
CA TYR A 14 -24.42 -3.96 4.07
C TYR A 14 -24.22 -2.69 3.23
N ILE A 15 -23.48 -1.74 3.79
CA ILE A 15 -23.00 -0.57 3.09
C ILE A 15 -21.47 -0.63 3.06
N ALA A 16 -20.86 -0.54 1.87
CA ALA A 16 -19.45 -0.26 1.69
C ALA A 16 -19.28 1.22 1.35
N ILE A 17 -18.37 1.94 2.01
CA ILE A 17 -18.10 3.36 1.76
C ILE A 17 -16.61 3.54 1.46
N ASP A 18 -16.28 4.23 0.36
CA ASP A 18 -14.92 4.60 -0.06
C ASP A 18 -14.80 6.11 -0.22
N LEU A 19 -13.78 6.70 0.41
CA LEU A 19 -13.52 8.14 0.37
C LEU A 19 -12.84 8.51 -0.96
N LYS A 20 -13.44 9.42 -1.70
CA LYS A 20 -13.02 9.75 -3.05
C LYS A 20 -11.63 10.36 -3.11
N SER A 21 -10.66 9.62 -3.69
CA SER A 21 -9.25 10.05 -3.81
C SER A 21 -8.67 10.54 -2.48
N PHE A 22 -8.87 9.83 -1.40
CA PHE A 22 -8.77 10.26 0.00
C PHE A 22 -7.59 11.18 0.29
N TYR A 23 -6.35 10.76 0.02
CA TYR A 23 -5.18 11.58 0.34
C TYR A 23 -5.16 12.91 -0.42
N ALA A 24 -5.55 12.91 -1.69
CA ALA A 24 -5.64 14.15 -2.47
C ALA A 24 -6.75 15.06 -1.96
N SER A 25 -7.90 14.47 -1.59
CA SER A 25 -9.03 15.22 -1.02
C SER A 25 -8.69 15.80 0.36
N ALA A 26 -7.97 15.06 1.20
CA ALA A 26 -7.48 15.53 2.50
C ALA A 26 -6.51 16.72 2.34
N GLU A 27 -5.59 16.64 1.37
CA GLU A 27 -4.66 17.73 1.07
C GLU A 27 -5.37 18.97 0.51
N CYS A 28 -6.39 18.77 -0.32
CA CYS A 28 -7.22 19.89 -0.80
C CYS A 28 -8.00 20.55 0.34
N ALA A 29 -8.73 19.75 1.14
CA ALA A 29 -9.56 20.24 2.23
C ALA A 29 -8.74 21.04 3.27
N ASP A 30 -7.56 20.54 3.65
CA ASP A 30 -6.65 21.21 4.60
C ASP A 30 -6.12 22.55 4.08
N ARG A 31 -6.07 22.74 2.75
CA ARG A 31 -5.66 23.99 2.09
C ARG A 31 -6.81 24.87 1.65
N ASN A 32 -8.04 24.52 2.00
CA ASN A 32 -9.26 25.18 1.53
C ASN A 32 -9.41 25.18 -0.01
N PHE A 33 -8.92 24.13 -0.67
CA PHE A 33 -9.17 23.87 -2.08
C PHE A 33 -10.38 22.93 -2.22
N ASP A 34 -11.10 23.02 -3.32
CA ASP A 34 -12.16 22.06 -3.63
C ASP A 34 -11.54 20.74 -4.14
N PRO A 35 -11.75 19.60 -3.43
CA PRO A 35 -11.20 18.31 -3.81
C PRO A 35 -11.65 17.78 -5.19
N LEU A 36 -12.82 18.21 -5.67
CA LEU A 36 -13.38 17.73 -6.94
C LEU A 36 -12.83 18.46 -8.16
N THR A 37 -12.44 19.73 -7.99
CA THR A 37 -12.06 20.60 -9.10
C THR A 37 -10.58 21.00 -9.12
N THR A 38 -9.86 20.73 -8.04
CA THR A 38 -8.43 21.06 -7.94
C THR A 38 -7.57 19.96 -8.57
N ASN A 39 -6.66 20.33 -9.46
CA ASN A 39 -5.65 19.44 -10.01
C ASN A 39 -4.51 19.29 -8.98
N LEU A 40 -4.43 18.11 -8.34
CA LEU A 40 -3.47 17.84 -7.28
C LEU A 40 -3.01 16.39 -7.32
N VAL A 41 -1.72 16.18 -7.07
CA VAL A 41 -1.14 14.86 -6.78
C VAL A 41 -0.50 14.85 -5.40
N VAL A 42 -0.58 13.71 -4.71
CA VAL A 42 0.16 13.48 -3.46
C VAL A 42 1.39 12.65 -3.81
N ALA A 43 2.54 13.29 -3.82
CA ALA A 43 3.82 12.67 -4.14
C ALA A 43 4.94 13.34 -3.34
N ASP A 44 6.05 12.62 -3.15
CA ASP A 44 7.25 13.15 -2.51
C ASP A 44 8.23 13.67 -3.58
N PRO A 45 8.32 14.99 -3.80
CA PRO A 45 9.18 15.56 -4.83
C PRO A 45 10.68 15.43 -4.49
N SER A 46 11.04 15.17 -3.23
CA SER A 46 12.43 14.92 -2.83
C SER A 46 12.95 13.57 -3.31
N ARG A 47 12.05 12.68 -3.78
CA ARG A 47 12.39 11.43 -4.45
C ARG A 47 12.47 11.66 -5.96
N THR A 48 12.99 10.66 -6.67
CA THR A 48 13.05 10.72 -8.13
C THR A 48 11.65 10.77 -8.75
N GLU A 49 11.50 11.28 -9.96
CA GLU A 49 10.25 11.27 -10.73
C GLU A 49 9.63 9.86 -10.93
N LYS A 50 10.41 8.80 -10.66
CA LYS A 50 9.92 7.41 -10.64
C LYS A 50 9.09 7.09 -9.40
N THR A 51 8.93 8.04 -8.46
CA THR A 51 8.07 7.86 -7.27
C THR A 51 6.63 7.61 -7.69
N ILE A 52 5.94 6.74 -6.93
CA ILE A 52 4.51 6.49 -7.13
C ILE A 52 3.75 7.59 -6.39
N CYS A 53 2.80 8.23 -7.07
CA CYS A 53 1.84 9.12 -6.44
C CYS A 53 0.94 8.31 -5.50
N LEU A 54 0.79 8.76 -4.27
CA LEU A 54 -0.12 8.11 -3.30
C LEU A 54 -1.58 8.32 -3.70
N ALA A 55 -1.89 9.48 -4.25
CA ALA A 55 -3.20 9.80 -4.78
C ALA A 55 -3.11 10.84 -5.90
N VAL A 56 -4.10 10.81 -6.77
CA VAL A 56 -4.36 11.78 -7.84
C VAL A 56 -5.78 12.28 -7.67
N SER A 57 -5.98 13.60 -7.75
CA SER A 57 -7.31 14.22 -7.60
C SER A 57 -8.28 13.78 -8.69
N PRO A 58 -9.61 13.85 -8.43
CA PRO A 58 -10.62 13.51 -9.43
C PRO A 58 -10.49 14.30 -10.74
N SER A 59 -10.17 15.59 -10.66
CA SER A 59 -9.98 16.45 -11.83
C SER A 59 -8.81 16.00 -12.71
N LEU A 60 -7.68 15.61 -12.13
CA LEU A 60 -6.56 15.05 -12.89
C LEU A 60 -6.85 13.67 -13.45
N LYS A 61 -7.61 12.81 -12.73
CA LYS A 61 -8.05 11.51 -13.25
C LYS A 61 -8.91 11.67 -14.51
N ALA A 62 -9.70 12.75 -14.62
CA ALA A 62 -10.48 13.04 -15.82
C ALA A 62 -9.63 13.24 -17.08
N HIS A 63 -8.35 13.60 -16.93
CA HIS A 63 -7.38 13.66 -18.02
C HIS A 63 -6.70 12.32 -18.34
N GLY A 64 -7.19 11.20 -17.79
CA GLY A 64 -6.68 9.85 -18.05
C GLY A 64 -5.46 9.46 -17.21
N ILE A 65 -5.16 10.20 -16.12
CA ILE A 65 -4.07 9.89 -15.20
C ILE A 65 -4.56 8.83 -14.19
N SER A 66 -3.80 7.74 -14.04
CA SER A 66 -4.11 6.67 -13.08
C SER A 66 -4.06 7.18 -11.63
N GLY A 67 -4.90 6.64 -10.75
CA GLY A 67 -4.91 6.98 -9.32
C GLY A 67 -3.60 6.70 -8.57
N ARG A 68 -2.76 5.81 -9.11
CA ARG A 68 -1.42 5.47 -8.58
C ARG A 68 -0.34 5.61 -9.66
N ALA A 69 -0.47 6.60 -10.54
CA ALA A 69 0.53 6.91 -11.55
C ALA A 69 1.90 7.20 -10.90
N ARG A 70 2.97 6.96 -11.65
CA ARG A 70 4.29 7.51 -11.29
C ARG A 70 4.34 8.98 -11.64
N LEU A 71 5.14 9.75 -10.93
CA LEU A 71 5.18 11.19 -11.13
C LEU A 71 5.57 11.57 -12.58
N PHE A 72 6.52 10.84 -13.21
CA PHE A 72 6.88 11.09 -14.61
C PHE A 72 5.72 10.83 -15.59
N GLU A 73 4.81 9.87 -15.28
CA GLU A 73 3.62 9.60 -16.11
C GLU A 73 2.62 10.77 -16.02
N VAL A 74 2.52 11.38 -14.82
CA VAL A 74 1.72 12.60 -14.63
C VAL A 74 2.30 13.74 -15.48
N VAL A 75 3.61 13.99 -15.36
CA VAL A 75 4.32 15.03 -16.14
C VAL A 75 4.09 14.84 -17.63
N GLN A 76 4.32 13.62 -18.15
CA GLN A 76 4.15 13.32 -19.56
C GLN A 76 2.70 13.56 -20.01
N ARG A 77 1.72 13.07 -19.25
CA ARG A 77 0.30 13.23 -19.62
C ARG A 77 -0.14 14.70 -19.61
N ILE A 78 0.34 15.48 -18.65
CA ILE A 78 0.06 16.92 -18.60
C ILE A 78 0.66 17.65 -19.82
N LYS A 79 1.87 17.30 -20.26
CA LYS A 79 2.47 17.84 -21.51
C LYS A 79 1.58 17.53 -22.73
N GLU A 80 1.06 16.31 -22.84
CA GLU A 80 0.15 15.92 -23.92
C GLU A 80 -1.14 16.74 -23.91
N VAL A 81 -1.78 16.86 -22.72
CA VAL A 81 -3.00 17.64 -22.53
C VAL A 81 -2.77 19.10 -22.87
N ASN A 82 -1.66 19.69 -22.41
CA ASN A 82 -1.31 21.07 -22.72
C ASN A 82 -1.02 21.28 -24.22
N ALA A 83 -0.41 20.33 -24.89
CA ALA A 83 -0.24 20.40 -26.34
C ALA A 83 -1.57 20.40 -27.10
N GLU A 84 -2.57 19.63 -26.64
CA GLU A 84 -3.93 19.65 -27.18
C GLU A 84 -4.65 20.99 -26.87
N ARG A 85 -4.57 21.45 -25.64
CA ARG A 85 -5.15 22.74 -25.20
C ARG A 85 -4.60 23.91 -26.02
N LEU A 86 -3.27 23.96 -26.18
CA LEU A 86 -2.64 25.03 -26.97
C LEU A 86 -3.09 25.02 -28.44
N ARG A 87 -3.19 23.83 -29.06
CA ARG A 87 -3.72 23.69 -30.42
C ARG A 87 -5.16 24.22 -30.52
N ASN A 88 -5.99 23.93 -29.52
CA ASN A 88 -7.37 24.43 -29.47
C ASN A 88 -7.43 25.95 -29.24
N ALA A 89 -6.59 26.49 -28.34
CA ALA A 89 -6.48 27.93 -28.08
C ALA A 89 -6.06 28.72 -29.32
N ILE A 90 -5.13 28.18 -30.12
CA ILE A 90 -4.71 28.76 -31.40
C ILE A 90 -5.89 28.77 -32.40
N LYS A 91 -6.65 27.67 -32.52
CA LYS A 91 -7.83 27.59 -33.41
C LYS A 91 -8.92 28.59 -33.02
N LEU A 92 -9.08 28.84 -31.71
CA LEU A 92 -10.04 29.80 -31.17
C LEU A 92 -9.54 31.26 -31.25
N GLY A 93 -8.28 31.49 -31.59
CA GLY A 93 -7.68 32.83 -31.68
C GLY A 93 -7.49 33.51 -30.32
N VAL A 94 -7.50 32.75 -29.20
CA VAL A 94 -7.39 33.31 -27.83
C VAL A 94 -5.95 33.40 -27.33
N VAL A 95 -4.97 32.89 -28.07
CA VAL A 95 -3.54 33.01 -27.78
C VAL A 95 -2.82 33.71 -28.94
N GLN A 96 -1.81 34.50 -28.61
CA GLN A 96 -1.03 35.27 -29.58
C GLN A 96 0.36 34.64 -29.79
N ARG A 97 0.91 34.84 -30.98
CA ARG A 97 2.26 34.42 -31.30
C ARG A 97 3.24 35.41 -30.67
N SER A 98 4.19 34.91 -29.92
CA SER A 98 5.25 35.76 -29.32
C SER A 98 6.13 36.36 -30.41
N GLU A 99 6.49 37.64 -30.25
CA GLU A 99 7.39 38.37 -31.14
C GLU A 99 8.84 37.95 -30.97
N THR A 100 9.20 37.39 -29.79
CA THR A 100 10.57 37.07 -29.42
C THR A 100 11.03 35.70 -29.96
N ASP A 101 10.19 34.65 -29.84
CA ASP A 101 10.55 33.28 -30.21
C ASP A 101 9.67 32.72 -31.36
N HIS A 102 8.72 33.53 -31.83
CA HIS A 102 7.78 33.19 -32.90
C HIS A 102 6.91 31.94 -32.60
N LYS A 103 6.72 31.60 -31.32
CA LYS A 103 5.87 30.49 -30.87
C LYS A 103 4.59 31.01 -30.20
N TYR A 104 3.58 30.15 -30.12
CA TYR A 104 2.37 30.43 -29.33
C TYR A 104 2.59 29.98 -27.90
N HIS A 105 2.21 30.82 -26.95
CA HIS A 105 2.27 30.55 -25.53
C HIS A 105 0.91 30.75 -24.89
N PHE A 106 0.66 30.05 -23.80
CA PHE A 106 -0.50 30.31 -22.95
C PHE A 106 -0.40 31.72 -22.34
N ALA A 107 -1.57 32.33 -22.09
CA ALA A 107 -1.65 33.64 -21.45
C ALA A 107 -1.41 33.57 -19.93
N GLY A 108 -1.59 32.41 -19.33
CA GLY A 108 -1.42 32.13 -17.92
C GLY A 108 -1.56 30.64 -17.64
N SER A 109 -1.68 30.27 -16.37
CA SER A 109 -1.86 28.87 -15.97
C SER A 109 -2.88 28.74 -14.83
N SER A 110 -3.50 27.56 -14.68
CA SER A 110 -4.40 27.27 -13.59
C SER A 110 -4.35 25.78 -13.21
N PHE A 111 -4.49 25.51 -11.92
CA PHE A 111 -4.71 24.17 -11.40
C PHE A 111 -6.19 23.90 -11.03
N ASN A 112 -7.09 24.82 -11.36
CA ASN A 112 -8.53 24.70 -11.11
C ASN A 112 -9.27 24.32 -12.39
N ALA A 113 -9.99 23.20 -12.41
CA ALA A 113 -10.67 22.67 -13.58
C ALA A 113 -11.74 23.63 -14.15
N PRO A 114 -12.65 24.27 -13.36
CA PRO A 114 -13.58 25.27 -13.86
C PRO A 114 -12.91 26.48 -14.53
N ALA A 115 -11.77 26.96 -13.99
CA ALA A 115 -11.04 28.04 -14.62
C ALA A 115 -10.45 27.64 -15.97
N LEU A 116 -9.94 26.41 -16.07
CA LEU A 116 -9.41 25.84 -17.31
C LEU A 116 -10.50 25.59 -18.36
N GLU A 117 -11.73 25.26 -17.94
CA GLU A 117 -12.88 25.11 -18.82
C GLU A 117 -13.38 26.47 -19.34
N ALA A 118 -13.42 27.47 -18.46
CA ALA A 118 -13.88 28.82 -18.78
C ALA A 118 -12.89 29.57 -19.71
N ASP A 119 -11.57 29.33 -19.55
CA ASP A 119 -10.55 30.02 -20.32
C ASP A 119 -9.57 29.06 -21.01
N PRO A 120 -9.75 28.82 -22.32
CA PRO A 120 -8.86 27.98 -23.11
C PRO A 120 -7.43 28.53 -23.27
N SER A 121 -7.19 29.82 -22.97
CA SER A 121 -5.85 30.43 -23.03
C SER A 121 -4.95 30.06 -21.85
N LEU A 122 -5.49 29.37 -20.83
CA LEU A 122 -4.74 28.95 -19.65
C LEU A 122 -4.08 27.57 -19.85
N GLU A 123 -2.84 27.48 -19.41
CA GLU A 123 -2.11 26.22 -19.26
C GLU A 123 -2.65 25.42 -18.07
N LEU A 124 -2.81 24.10 -18.25
CA LEU A 124 -3.12 23.21 -17.15
C LEU A 124 -1.88 22.97 -16.31
N THR A 125 -1.96 23.35 -15.05
CA THR A 125 -0.95 23.03 -14.02
C THR A 125 -1.58 22.18 -12.92
N TYR A 126 -0.76 21.72 -11.98
CA TYR A 126 -1.22 20.91 -10.86
C TYR A 126 -0.35 21.17 -9.61
N TYR A 127 -0.93 20.94 -8.45
CA TYR A 127 -0.23 21.06 -7.18
C TYR A 127 0.37 19.71 -6.76
N ILE A 128 1.65 19.69 -6.36
CA ILE A 128 2.30 18.52 -5.77
C ILE A 128 2.28 18.69 -4.25
N ALA A 129 1.50 17.85 -3.56
CA ALA A 129 1.44 17.83 -2.11
C ALA A 129 2.37 16.73 -1.56
N PRO A 130 3.38 17.06 -0.74
CA PRO A 130 4.15 16.07 -0.01
C PRO A 130 3.25 15.25 0.92
N PRO A 131 3.46 13.91 1.06
CA PRO A 131 2.66 13.07 1.93
C PRO A 131 2.69 13.52 3.40
N ARG A 132 1.52 13.48 4.05
CA ARG A 132 1.36 13.77 5.49
C ARG A 132 0.53 12.65 6.15
N MET A 133 1.13 11.48 6.28
CA MET A 133 0.40 10.27 6.69
C MET A 133 -0.33 10.42 8.03
N LYS A 134 0.25 11.16 8.98
CA LYS A 134 -0.39 11.42 10.28
C LYS A 134 -1.69 12.20 10.14
N LEU A 135 -1.72 13.22 9.27
CA LEU A 135 -2.94 13.98 8.96
C LEU A 135 -4.02 13.06 8.39
N TYR A 136 -3.64 12.14 7.50
CA TYR A 136 -4.59 11.22 6.89
C TYR A 136 -5.17 10.23 7.91
N GLU A 137 -4.36 9.71 8.84
CA GLU A 137 -4.82 8.87 9.95
C GLU A 137 -5.79 9.64 10.87
N GLU A 138 -5.49 10.90 11.19
CA GLU A 138 -6.35 11.76 12.02
C GLU A 138 -7.71 12.02 11.34
N ILE A 139 -7.71 12.35 10.05
CA ILE A 139 -8.95 12.57 9.28
C ILE A 139 -9.74 11.26 9.15
N SER A 140 -9.09 10.13 8.84
CA SER A 140 -9.74 8.82 8.76
C SER A 140 -10.41 8.45 10.08
N THR A 141 -9.70 8.62 11.21
CA THR A 141 -10.25 8.37 12.55
C THR A 141 -11.46 9.25 12.85
N LYS A 142 -11.41 10.52 12.46
CA LYS A 142 -12.53 11.45 12.59
C LYS A 142 -13.74 10.98 11.76
N ILE A 143 -13.52 10.49 10.54
CA ILE A 143 -14.59 9.97 9.66
C ILE A 143 -15.21 8.71 10.25
N VAL A 144 -14.39 7.77 10.72
CA VAL A 144 -14.89 6.56 11.39
C VAL A 144 -15.74 6.93 12.62
N SER A 145 -15.32 7.94 13.40
CA SER A 145 -16.13 8.43 14.54
C SER A 145 -17.48 9.03 14.11
N ILE A 146 -17.60 9.54 12.88
CA ILE A 146 -18.89 9.97 12.32
C ILE A 146 -19.78 8.74 12.07
N TYR A 147 -19.27 7.69 11.45
CA TYR A 147 -20.02 6.45 11.22
C TYR A 147 -20.49 5.82 12.54
N MET A 148 -19.66 5.88 13.59
CA MET A 148 -19.99 5.38 14.93
C MET A 148 -21.13 6.13 15.63
N LYS A 149 -21.57 7.28 15.13
CA LYS A 149 -22.80 7.96 15.62
C LYS A 149 -24.07 7.24 15.18
N TYR A 150 -24.00 6.50 14.08
CA TYR A 150 -25.12 5.82 13.45
C TYR A 150 -25.10 4.31 13.66
N ILE A 151 -23.93 3.71 13.65
CA ILE A 151 -23.70 2.27 13.66
C ILE A 151 -22.76 1.92 14.80
N ALA A 152 -23.08 0.88 15.56
CA ALA A 152 -22.23 0.42 16.65
C ALA A 152 -20.88 -0.11 16.13
N PRO A 153 -19.80 0.03 16.92
CA PRO A 153 -18.47 -0.44 16.51
C PRO A 153 -18.40 -1.92 16.13
N GLU A 154 -19.29 -2.75 16.70
CA GLU A 154 -19.40 -4.18 16.42
C GLU A 154 -19.76 -4.44 14.96
N ASP A 155 -20.57 -3.57 14.37
CA ASP A 155 -21.13 -3.69 13.02
C ASP A 155 -20.34 -2.87 11.99
N ILE A 156 -19.16 -2.34 12.37
CA ILE A 156 -18.25 -1.61 11.50
C ILE A 156 -16.94 -2.38 11.32
N VAL A 157 -16.51 -2.57 10.09
CA VAL A 157 -15.14 -3.00 9.73
C VAL A 157 -14.43 -1.89 8.98
N VAL A 158 -13.36 -1.35 9.55
CA VAL A 158 -12.43 -0.45 8.86
C VAL A 158 -11.53 -1.32 7.99
N TYR A 159 -11.82 -1.38 6.69
CA TYR A 159 -11.12 -2.23 5.73
C TYR A 159 -9.77 -1.62 5.32
N SER A 160 -9.76 -0.30 5.14
CA SER A 160 -8.54 0.48 4.87
C SER A 160 -8.64 1.86 5.51
N ILE A 161 -7.66 2.72 5.27
CA ILE A 161 -7.67 4.11 5.77
C ILE A 161 -8.80 4.97 5.16
N ASP A 162 -9.34 4.55 4.02
CA ASP A 162 -10.35 5.26 3.24
C ASP A 162 -11.62 4.44 2.98
N GLU A 163 -11.68 3.19 3.47
CA GLU A 163 -12.77 2.28 3.18
C GLU A 163 -13.30 1.58 4.44
N CYS A 164 -14.63 1.55 4.57
CA CYS A 164 -15.34 0.88 5.66
C CYS A 164 -16.49 0.02 5.13
N PHE A 165 -16.76 -1.09 5.82
CA PHE A 165 -17.97 -1.89 5.69
C PHE A 165 -18.83 -1.74 6.93
N LEU A 166 -20.15 -1.62 6.73
CA LEU A 166 -21.15 -1.40 7.76
C LEU A 166 -22.28 -2.42 7.59
N ASP A 167 -22.62 -3.20 8.62
CA ASP A 167 -23.87 -3.96 8.66
C ASP A 167 -24.96 -3.03 9.20
N VAL A 168 -25.88 -2.66 8.32
CA VAL A 168 -26.94 -1.70 8.68
C VAL A 168 -28.28 -2.37 8.94
N THR A 169 -28.35 -3.68 8.89
CA THR A 169 -29.59 -4.49 8.96
C THR A 169 -30.48 -4.11 10.13
N ALA A 170 -29.92 -4.04 11.34
CA ALA A 170 -30.69 -3.74 12.56
C ALA A 170 -31.06 -2.24 12.68
N TYR A 171 -30.38 -1.37 11.95
CA TYR A 171 -30.51 0.08 12.12
C TYR A 171 -31.58 0.71 11.23
N LEU A 172 -31.88 0.11 10.07
CA LEU A 172 -32.85 0.64 9.10
C LEU A 172 -34.24 0.85 9.72
N ASN A 173 -34.72 -0.12 10.49
CA ASN A 173 -35.98 -0.01 11.21
C ASN A 173 -35.92 1.02 12.34
N THR A 174 -34.79 1.12 13.04
CA THR A 174 -34.60 2.04 14.16
C THR A 174 -34.62 3.50 13.69
N TYR A 175 -33.99 3.77 12.55
CA TYR A 175 -33.93 5.12 11.97
C TYR A 175 -35.12 5.42 11.04
N HIS A 176 -35.95 4.42 10.71
CA HIS A 176 -37.01 4.53 9.70
C HIS A 176 -36.48 5.05 8.36
N MET A 177 -35.31 4.57 7.95
CA MET A 177 -34.60 4.94 6.73
C MET A 177 -34.33 3.73 5.86
N THR A 178 -34.29 3.93 4.57
CA THR A 178 -33.69 2.97 3.63
C THR A 178 -32.16 2.97 3.78
N ALA A 179 -31.48 1.92 3.31
CA ALA A 179 -30.03 1.88 3.31
C ALA A 179 -29.42 3.03 2.50
N HIS A 180 -30.08 3.43 1.42
CA HIS A 180 -29.69 4.56 0.59
C HIS A 180 -29.75 5.90 1.37
N GLU A 181 -30.85 6.15 2.07
CA GLU A 181 -31.01 7.37 2.88
C GLU A 181 -30.01 7.41 4.03
N LEU A 182 -29.72 6.28 4.66
CA LEU A 182 -28.74 6.19 5.72
C LEU A 182 -27.30 6.42 5.17
N ALA A 183 -26.95 5.81 4.03
CA ALA A 183 -25.66 6.01 3.38
C ALA A 183 -25.44 7.48 3.00
N ILE A 184 -26.41 8.13 2.35
CA ILE A 184 -26.29 9.53 1.94
C ILE A 184 -26.22 10.48 3.15
N THR A 185 -26.91 10.15 4.24
CA THR A 185 -26.87 10.94 5.49
C THR A 185 -25.48 10.90 6.10
N MET A 186 -24.89 9.72 6.23
CA MET A 186 -23.53 9.56 6.75
C MET A 186 -22.49 10.23 5.85
N ILE A 187 -22.57 10.06 4.53
CA ILE A 187 -21.62 10.66 3.57
C ILE A 187 -21.72 12.18 3.60
N ARG A 188 -22.91 12.75 3.70
CA ARG A 188 -23.08 14.20 3.81
C ARG A 188 -22.53 14.77 5.11
N GLU A 189 -22.70 14.06 6.25
CA GLU A 189 -22.07 14.49 7.50
C GLU A 189 -20.53 14.45 7.38
N VAL A 190 -19.96 13.44 6.72
CA VAL A 190 -18.53 13.39 6.42
C VAL A 190 -18.13 14.59 5.57
N LEU A 191 -18.85 14.86 4.49
CA LEU A 191 -18.57 15.98 3.59
C LEU A 191 -18.61 17.33 4.32
N TYR A 192 -19.67 17.60 5.09
CA TYR A 192 -19.79 18.86 5.83
C TYR A 192 -18.76 19.04 6.94
N THR A 193 -18.30 17.92 7.52
CA THR A 193 -17.34 17.93 8.63
C THR A 193 -15.89 18.00 8.16
N THR A 194 -15.58 17.43 6.99
CA THR A 194 -14.19 17.21 6.53
C THR A 194 -13.92 17.79 5.14
N GLY A 195 -14.92 18.20 4.38
CA GLY A 195 -14.80 18.61 2.99
C GLY A 195 -14.55 17.45 2.01
N ILE A 196 -14.65 16.20 2.47
CA ILE A 196 -14.35 15.01 1.67
C ILE A 196 -15.63 14.26 1.34
N THR A 197 -15.86 13.98 0.06
CA THR A 197 -17.00 13.16 -0.39
C THR A 197 -16.61 11.69 -0.51
N ALA A 198 -17.62 10.83 -0.63
CA ALA A 198 -17.45 9.39 -0.74
C ALA A 198 -18.35 8.78 -1.81
N THR A 199 -18.03 7.54 -2.15
CA THR A 199 -18.87 6.64 -2.96
C THR A 199 -19.34 5.51 -2.07
N ALA A 200 -20.59 5.05 -2.23
CA ALA A 200 -21.08 3.91 -1.49
C ALA A 200 -21.67 2.83 -2.40
N GLY A 201 -21.59 1.60 -1.93
CA GLY A 201 -22.30 0.46 -2.48
C GLY A 201 -23.12 -0.21 -1.41
N ILE A 202 -24.33 -0.58 -1.75
CA ILE A 202 -25.28 -1.29 -0.88
C ILE A 202 -25.45 -2.69 -1.44
N GLY A 203 -25.43 -3.70 -0.58
CA GLY A 203 -25.58 -5.09 -1.01
C GLY A 203 -26.17 -6.00 0.06
N THR A 204 -26.69 -7.15 -0.36
CA THR A 204 -27.21 -8.20 0.52
C THR A 204 -26.10 -8.97 1.24
N ASN A 205 -24.86 -8.82 0.80
CA ASN A 205 -23.66 -9.34 1.43
C ASN A 205 -22.46 -8.39 1.21
N LEU A 206 -21.33 -8.65 1.88
CA LEU A 206 -20.14 -7.78 1.81
C LEU A 206 -19.55 -7.69 0.39
N TYR A 207 -19.57 -8.79 -0.37
CA TYR A 207 -19.09 -8.81 -1.74
C TYR A 207 -19.94 -7.90 -2.63
N LEU A 208 -21.25 -8.05 -2.61
CA LEU A 208 -22.16 -7.25 -3.44
C LEU A 208 -22.12 -5.76 -3.08
N ALA A 209 -22.02 -5.43 -1.77
CA ALA A 209 -21.81 -4.05 -1.35
C ALA A 209 -20.51 -3.47 -1.93
N LYS A 210 -19.40 -4.24 -1.89
CA LYS A 210 -18.11 -3.82 -2.45
C LYS A 210 -18.18 -3.66 -3.97
N ILE A 211 -18.77 -4.61 -4.69
CA ILE A 211 -18.89 -4.57 -6.16
C ILE A 211 -19.83 -3.46 -6.63
N ALA A 212 -20.93 -3.21 -5.91
CA ALA A 212 -21.78 -2.06 -6.16
C ALA A 212 -20.99 -0.75 -6.08
N MET A 213 -20.15 -0.60 -5.07
CA MET A 213 -19.30 0.58 -4.87
C MET A 213 -18.20 0.70 -5.95
N ASP A 214 -17.46 -0.39 -6.22
CA ASP A 214 -16.26 -0.35 -7.06
C ASP A 214 -16.56 -0.32 -8.55
N ILE A 215 -17.65 -0.95 -9.00
CA ILE A 215 -17.97 -1.06 -10.41
C ILE A 215 -19.20 -0.20 -10.75
N VAL A 216 -20.36 -0.49 -10.14
CA VAL A 216 -21.62 0.12 -10.58
C VAL A 216 -21.68 1.61 -10.24
N ALA A 217 -21.32 2.00 -9.01
CA ALA A 217 -21.39 3.40 -8.57
C ALA A 217 -20.47 4.33 -9.38
N LYS A 218 -19.41 3.82 -10.01
CA LYS A 218 -18.55 4.62 -10.90
C LYS A 218 -19.28 5.10 -12.16
N HIS A 219 -20.28 4.37 -12.60
CA HIS A 219 -21.09 4.68 -13.80
C HIS A 219 -22.40 5.41 -13.46
N VAL A 220 -22.77 5.51 -12.17
CA VAL A 220 -23.92 6.30 -11.73
C VAL A 220 -23.55 7.78 -11.77
N PRO A 221 -24.41 8.68 -12.27
CA PRO A 221 -24.22 10.12 -12.18
C PRO A 221 -24.04 10.54 -10.72
N ALA A 222 -23.07 11.43 -10.48
CA ALA A 222 -22.90 12.02 -9.15
C ALA A 222 -24.05 12.99 -8.85
N ASP A 223 -24.48 13.05 -7.58
CA ASP A 223 -25.36 14.13 -7.14
C ASP A 223 -24.61 15.48 -7.08
N LYS A 224 -25.31 16.54 -6.66
CA LYS A 224 -24.74 17.89 -6.54
C LYS A 224 -23.52 17.97 -5.60
N ASP A 225 -23.42 17.06 -4.66
CA ASP A 225 -22.37 16.97 -3.65
C ASP A 225 -21.24 15.98 -4.08
N GLY A 226 -21.31 15.47 -5.30
CA GLY A 226 -20.34 14.51 -5.85
C GLY A 226 -20.51 13.07 -5.34
N VAL A 227 -21.60 12.79 -4.61
CA VAL A 227 -21.89 11.47 -4.03
C VAL A 227 -22.42 10.53 -5.11
N ARG A 228 -22.00 9.28 -5.06
CA ARG A 228 -22.47 8.19 -5.93
C ARG A 228 -22.82 6.99 -5.07
N ILE A 229 -24.02 6.45 -5.23
CA ILE A 229 -24.48 5.26 -4.52
C ILE A 229 -25.07 4.29 -5.53
N ALA A 230 -24.73 3.02 -5.41
CA ALA A 230 -25.29 1.93 -6.18
C ALA A 230 -25.72 0.79 -5.26
N GLU A 231 -26.69 -0.01 -5.70
CA GLU A 231 -27.25 -1.11 -4.95
C GLU A 231 -27.22 -2.38 -5.79
N LEU A 232 -26.85 -3.51 -5.19
CA LEU A 232 -26.86 -4.83 -5.81
C LEU A 232 -27.43 -5.88 -4.86
N ASP A 233 -28.31 -6.72 -5.41
CA ASP A 233 -28.61 -8.04 -4.93
C ASP A 233 -28.03 -9.10 -5.89
N GLU A 234 -28.20 -10.37 -5.58
CA GLU A 234 -27.68 -11.48 -6.38
C GLU A 234 -28.26 -11.50 -7.80
N ASN A 235 -29.50 -11.06 -8.00
CA ASN A 235 -30.14 -11.04 -9.31
C ASN A 235 -29.63 -9.90 -10.16
N SER A 236 -29.65 -8.68 -9.63
CA SER A 236 -29.15 -7.49 -10.32
C SER A 236 -27.65 -7.58 -10.59
N TYR A 237 -26.88 -8.23 -9.70
CA TYR A 237 -25.47 -8.54 -9.95
C TYR A 237 -25.30 -9.40 -11.21
N ARG A 238 -26.06 -10.49 -11.34
CA ARG A 238 -25.96 -11.37 -12.51
C ARG A 238 -26.41 -10.67 -13.79
N GLU A 239 -27.50 -9.93 -13.72
CA GLU A 239 -28.00 -9.18 -14.88
C GLU A 239 -27.04 -8.11 -15.39
N LEU A 240 -26.41 -7.36 -14.46
CA LEU A 240 -25.59 -6.21 -14.82
C LEU A 240 -24.11 -6.56 -15.05
N LEU A 241 -23.56 -7.54 -14.30
CA LEU A 241 -22.12 -7.71 -14.18
C LEU A 241 -21.58 -9.06 -14.66
N TRP A 242 -22.42 -10.06 -14.96
CA TRP A 242 -21.90 -11.34 -15.47
C TRP A 242 -21.13 -11.21 -16.80
N CYS A 243 -21.42 -10.19 -17.60
CA CYS A 243 -20.71 -9.91 -18.85
C CYS A 243 -19.61 -8.83 -18.70
N HIS A 244 -19.42 -8.27 -17.50
CA HIS A 244 -18.45 -7.20 -17.26
C HIS A 244 -17.00 -7.67 -17.46
N LYS A 245 -16.18 -6.79 -18.02
CA LYS A 245 -14.73 -6.96 -18.24
C LYS A 245 -13.99 -5.68 -17.84
N PRO A 246 -12.75 -5.80 -17.38
CA PRO A 246 -11.96 -7.02 -17.16
C PRO A 246 -12.31 -7.73 -15.83
N LEU A 247 -11.93 -9.01 -15.71
CA LEU A 247 -12.07 -9.78 -14.45
C LEU A 247 -11.36 -9.14 -13.25
N THR A 248 -10.30 -8.38 -13.50
CA THR A 248 -9.52 -7.69 -12.44
C THR A 248 -10.25 -6.54 -11.76
N ASP A 249 -11.40 -6.13 -12.25
CA ASP A 249 -12.26 -5.13 -11.59
C ASP A 249 -13.02 -5.74 -10.40
N PHE A 250 -13.18 -7.06 -10.39
CA PHE A 250 -13.87 -7.76 -9.31
C PHE A 250 -12.95 -7.95 -8.10
N TRP A 251 -13.51 -7.68 -6.93
CA TRP A 251 -12.81 -7.86 -5.68
C TRP A 251 -12.26 -9.28 -5.54
N ARG A 252 -11.03 -9.42 -5.04
CA ARG A 252 -10.27 -10.66 -4.90
C ARG A 252 -9.77 -11.28 -6.23
N VAL A 253 -10.07 -10.75 -7.37
CA VAL A 253 -9.55 -11.22 -8.65
C VAL A 253 -8.36 -10.35 -9.10
N GLY A 254 -7.16 -10.72 -8.65
CA GLY A 254 -5.94 -10.07 -9.13
C GLY A 254 -5.45 -10.61 -10.49
N PRO A 255 -4.43 -9.98 -11.11
CA PRO A 255 -3.92 -10.39 -12.45
C PRO A 255 -3.48 -11.85 -12.53
N GLY A 256 -3.04 -12.45 -11.40
CA GLY A 256 -2.63 -13.86 -11.35
C GLY A 256 -3.82 -14.82 -11.43
N ILE A 257 -4.95 -14.49 -10.79
CA ILE A 257 -6.19 -15.25 -10.87
C ILE A 257 -6.81 -15.06 -12.24
N ALA A 258 -6.93 -13.82 -12.73
CA ALA A 258 -7.49 -13.52 -14.04
C ALA A 258 -6.79 -14.32 -15.15
N ARG A 259 -5.45 -14.30 -15.23
CA ARG A 259 -4.71 -15.09 -16.23
C ARG A 259 -4.99 -16.59 -16.18
N ARG A 260 -5.21 -17.16 -14.99
CA ARG A 260 -5.53 -18.59 -14.83
C ARG A 260 -6.96 -18.89 -15.27
N LEU A 261 -7.90 -17.99 -15.01
CA LEU A 261 -9.28 -18.09 -15.50
C LEU A 261 -9.34 -17.93 -17.03
N GLU A 262 -8.64 -16.97 -17.58
CA GLU A 262 -8.52 -16.74 -19.04
C GLU A 262 -7.94 -17.97 -19.76
N ALA A 263 -6.97 -18.67 -19.14
CA ALA A 263 -6.42 -19.90 -19.67
C ALA A 263 -7.44 -21.07 -19.71
N LEU A 264 -8.50 -21.00 -18.91
CA LEU A 264 -9.65 -21.93 -18.95
C LEU A 264 -10.77 -21.44 -19.90
N GLY A 265 -10.59 -20.28 -20.57
CA GLY A 265 -11.60 -19.68 -21.42
C GLY A 265 -12.64 -18.84 -20.68
N CYS A 266 -12.43 -18.55 -19.38
CA CYS A 266 -13.30 -17.69 -18.57
C CYS A 266 -12.79 -16.25 -18.61
N PHE A 267 -13.51 -15.36 -19.27
CA PHE A 267 -13.20 -13.94 -19.43
C PHE A 267 -14.13 -13.03 -18.63
N THR A 268 -15.20 -13.61 -18.06
CA THR A 268 -16.22 -12.91 -17.28
C THR A 268 -16.61 -13.75 -16.05
N MET A 269 -17.28 -13.14 -15.07
CA MET A 269 -17.81 -13.89 -13.93
C MET A 269 -18.94 -14.85 -14.33
N GLY A 270 -19.71 -14.52 -15.37
CA GLY A 270 -20.69 -15.44 -15.94
C GLY A 270 -20.05 -16.68 -16.57
N ASP A 271 -18.86 -16.55 -17.19
CA ASP A 271 -18.13 -17.71 -17.70
C ASP A 271 -17.66 -18.62 -16.54
N VAL A 272 -17.20 -18.01 -15.44
CA VAL A 272 -16.78 -18.76 -14.23
C VAL A 272 -17.98 -19.50 -13.62
N ALA A 273 -19.13 -18.85 -13.45
CA ALA A 273 -20.36 -19.46 -12.98
C ALA A 273 -20.78 -20.62 -13.88
N GLY A 274 -20.78 -20.43 -15.21
CA GLY A 274 -21.13 -21.49 -16.15
C GLY A 274 -20.15 -22.65 -16.19
N LEU A 275 -18.84 -22.41 -15.95
CA LEU A 275 -17.85 -23.49 -15.83
C LEU A 275 -18.02 -24.24 -14.52
N SER A 276 -18.37 -23.56 -13.41
CA SER A 276 -18.59 -24.21 -12.11
C SER A 276 -19.75 -25.21 -12.14
N GLU A 277 -20.79 -24.96 -12.93
CA GLU A 277 -21.88 -25.92 -13.15
C GLU A 277 -21.50 -27.12 -14.02
N LYS A 278 -20.62 -26.90 -15.00
CA LYS A 278 -20.24 -27.95 -15.97
C LYS A 278 -19.15 -28.86 -15.45
N ASP A 279 -18.10 -28.29 -14.90
CA ASP A 279 -16.91 -29.00 -14.41
C ASP A 279 -16.12 -28.11 -13.43
N GLU A 280 -16.56 -28.10 -12.20
CA GLU A 280 -15.95 -27.35 -11.10
C GLU A 280 -14.47 -27.76 -10.84
N SER A 281 -14.13 -29.02 -11.16
CA SER A 281 -12.79 -29.56 -10.94
C SER A 281 -11.71 -28.80 -11.69
N GLN A 282 -12.01 -28.21 -12.85
CA GLN A 282 -11.07 -27.39 -13.61
C GLN A 282 -10.70 -26.11 -12.84
N LEU A 283 -11.67 -25.50 -12.17
CA LEU A 283 -11.43 -24.31 -11.34
C LEU A 283 -10.56 -24.63 -10.12
N TYR A 284 -10.83 -25.75 -9.42
CA TYR A 284 -10.01 -26.19 -8.30
C TYR A 284 -8.58 -26.57 -8.71
N ASN A 285 -8.42 -27.23 -9.86
CA ASN A 285 -7.09 -27.54 -10.41
C ASN A 285 -6.28 -26.28 -10.75
N ALA A 286 -6.92 -25.23 -11.26
CA ALA A 286 -6.26 -24.01 -11.66
C ALA A 286 -6.01 -23.05 -10.48
N LEU A 287 -6.92 -22.97 -9.52
CA LEU A 287 -6.92 -21.93 -8.48
C LEU A 287 -6.62 -22.49 -7.07
N GLY A 288 -6.70 -23.81 -6.88
CA GLY A 288 -6.60 -24.45 -5.56
C GLY A 288 -7.74 -24.01 -4.65
N ILE A 289 -7.47 -23.78 -3.37
CA ILE A 289 -8.46 -23.36 -2.37
C ILE A 289 -9.16 -22.02 -2.73
N ASN A 290 -8.54 -21.18 -3.55
CA ASN A 290 -9.18 -19.92 -3.99
C ASN A 290 -10.33 -20.16 -4.98
N ALA A 291 -10.52 -21.38 -5.49
CA ALA A 291 -11.61 -21.69 -6.43
C ALA A 291 -12.97 -21.47 -5.77
N GLU A 292 -13.16 -21.97 -4.54
CA GLU A 292 -14.41 -21.84 -3.78
C GLU A 292 -14.85 -20.36 -3.69
N LEU A 293 -13.94 -19.48 -3.22
CA LEU A 293 -14.21 -18.05 -3.14
C LEU A 293 -14.58 -17.43 -4.50
N VAL A 294 -13.87 -17.81 -5.56
CA VAL A 294 -14.10 -17.24 -6.89
C VAL A 294 -15.42 -17.73 -7.48
N ILE A 295 -15.81 -18.98 -7.23
CA ILE A 295 -17.09 -19.57 -7.62
C ILE A 295 -18.22 -18.87 -6.89
N ASP A 296 -18.15 -18.76 -5.55
CA ASP A 296 -19.14 -18.07 -4.73
C ASP A 296 -19.37 -16.64 -5.22
N HIS A 297 -18.29 -15.90 -5.43
CA HIS A 297 -18.35 -14.53 -5.94
C HIS A 297 -18.91 -14.46 -7.37
N ALA A 298 -18.67 -15.45 -8.24
CA ALA A 298 -19.26 -15.50 -9.56
C ALA A 298 -20.79 -15.64 -9.51
N TRP A 299 -21.32 -16.31 -8.49
CA TRP A 299 -22.76 -16.41 -8.21
C TRP A 299 -23.33 -15.23 -7.43
N GLY A 300 -22.50 -14.30 -6.95
CA GLY A 300 -22.89 -13.16 -6.11
C GLY A 300 -23.07 -13.54 -4.64
N TRP A 301 -22.45 -14.65 -4.21
CA TRP A 301 -22.52 -15.16 -2.86
C TRP A 301 -21.28 -14.80 -2.04
N GLU A 302 -21.46 -14.45 -0.77
CA GLU A 302 -20.40 -14.25 0.23
C GLU A 302 -20.93 -14.63 1.61
N PRO A 303 -20.47 -15.74 2.17
CA PRO A 303 -20.96 -16.21 3.46
C PRO A 303 -20.37 -15.45 4.66
N THR A 304 -19.27 -14.73 4.45
CA THR A 304 -18.55 -14.01 5.50
C THR A 304 -19.33 -12.78 5.94
N ASP A 305 -19.58 -12.65 7.23
CA ASP A 305 -20.17 -11.46 7.84
C ASP A 305 -19.16 -10.71 8.72
N ILE A 306 -19.54 -9.53 9.21
CA ILE A 306 -18.69 -8.69 10.06
C ILE A 306 -18.30 -9.39 11.37
N ALA A 307 -19.19 -10.17 11.95
CA ALA A 307 -18.92 -10.92 13.18
C ALA A 307 -17.83 -11.98 12.95
N THR A 308 -17.90 -12.70 11.82
CA THR A 308 -16.90 -13.67 11.40
C THR A 308 -15.53 -13.01 11.19
N ILE A 309 -15.49 -11.87 10.50
CA ILE A 309 -14.24 -11.10 10.30
C ILE A 309 -13.62 -10.73 11.64
N LYS A 310 -14.40 -10.22 12.58
CA LYS A 310 -13.92 -9.77 13.90
C LYS A 310 -13.48 -10.91 14.82
N SER A 311 -14.12 -12.06 14.70
CA SER A 311 -13.78 -13.25 15.48
C SER A 311 -12.61 -14.04 14.91
N TYR A 312 -12.24 -13.80 13.64
CA TYR A 312 -11.16 -14.53 12.98
C TYR A 312 -9.82 -14.38 13.71
N ARG A 313 -9.18 -15.50 13.96
CA ARG A 313 -7.82 -15.57 14.48
C ARG A 313 -6.98 -16.39 13.50
N PRO A 314 -5.94 -15.80 12.89
CA PRO A 314 -5.09 -16.52 11.94
C PRO A 314 -4.35 -17.67 12.65
N GLN A 315 -4.28 -18.82 12.00
CA GLN A 315 -3.57 -20.01 12.51
C GLN A 315 -2.04 -19.81 12.52
N SER A 316 -1.52 -18.98 11.63
CA SER A 316 -0.12 -18.62 11.59
C SER A 316 0.01 -17.09 11.57
N ASN A 317 0.83 -16.60 12.49
CA ASN A 317 1.11 -15.17 12.60
C ASN A 317 2.53 -14.89 12.13
N SER A 318 2.70 -13.80 11.42
CA SER A 318 4.02 -13.25 11.11
C SER A 318 4.03 -11.75 11.30
N LEU A 319 5.19 -11.22 11.66
CA LEU A 319 5.46 -9.79 11.74
C LEU A 319 6.65 -9.49 10.86
N GLY A 320 6.52 -8.56 9.93
CA GLY A 320 7.58 -8.24 9.00
C GLY A 320 7.72 -6.75 8.75
N ALA A 321 8.92 -6.36 8.34
CA ALA A 321 9.23 -5.02 7.90
C ALA A 321 10.02 -5.08 6.60
N GLY A 322 9.61 -4.26 5.62
CA GLY A 322 10.28 -4.14 4.32
C GLY A 322 10.75 -2.73 4.06
N GLN A 323 11.84 -2.59 3.32
CA GLN A 323 12.33 -1.31 2.83
C GLN A 323 12.82 -1.43 1.39
N VAL A 324 12.41 -0.50 0.54
CA VAL A 324 13.03 -0.25 -0.76
C VAL A 324 14.01 0.91 -0.57
N LEU A 325 15.27 0.68 -0.91
CA LEU A 325 16.33 1.68 -0.78
C LEU A 325 16.20 2.73 -1.89
N MET A 326 16.56 3.97 -1.61
CA MET A 326 16.46 5.07 -2.60
C MET A 326 17.46 4.89 -3.74
N GLU A 327 18.63 4.32 -3.43
CA GLU A 327 19.69 3.98 -4.37
C GLU A 327 20.15 2.52 -4.16
N PRO A 328 20.86 1.90 -5.12
CA PRO A 328 21.47 0.59 -4.92
C PRO A 328 22.57 0.64 -3.86
N TYR A 329 22.50 -0.24 -2.86
CA TYR A 329 23.51 -0.37 -1.79
C TYR A 329 24.42 -1.56 -2.04
N THR A 330 25.68 -1.44 -1.66
CA THR A 330 26.59 -2.61 -1.56
C THR A 330 26.09 -3.58 -0.51
N ALA A 331 26.54 -4.84 -0.56
CA ALA A 331 26.17 -5.85 0.42
C ALA A 331 26.53 -5.40 1.86
N GLU A 332 27.63 -4.71 2.08
CA GLU A 332 28.02 -4.20 3.40
C GLU A 332 27.08 -3.11 3.91
N LYS A 333 26.74 -2.11 3.09
CA LYS A 333 25.77 -1.08 3.45
C LYS A 333 24.38 -1.69 3.70
N ALA A 334 23.94 -2.65 2.88
CA ALA A 334 22.67 -3.32 3.06
C ALA A 334 22.63 -4.23 4.29
N LYS A 335 23.77 -4.77 4.73
CA LYS A 335 23.88 -5.50 6.00
C LYS A 335 23.59 -4.59 7.21
N LEU A 336 24.04 -3.33 7.16
CA LEU A 336 23.69 -2.34 8.18
C LEU A 336 22.17 -2.10 8.22
N ILE A 337 21.54 -1.94 7.04
CA ILE A 337 20.07 -1.78 6.97
C ILE A 337 19.34 -3.00 7.52
N THR A 338 19.83 -4.20 7.22
CA THR A 338 19.25 -5.44 7.77
C THR A 338 19.33 -5.47 9.29
N ARG A 339 20.44 -4.99 9.90
CA ARG A 339 20.56 -4.84 11.36
C ARG A 339 19.55 -3.85 11.92
N GLU A 340 19.44 -2.66 11.34
CA GLU A 340 18.48 -1.64 11.73
C GLU A 340 17.03 -2.18 11.68
N MET A 341 16.68 -2.85 10.59
CA MET A 341 15.35 -3.41 10.42
C MET A 341 15.05 -4.56 11.38
N THR A 342 16.04 -5.39 11.67
CA THR A 342 15.91 -6.48 12.65
C THR A 342 15.67 -5.92 14.04
N GLU A 343 16.35 -4.85 14.43
CA GLU A 343 16.12 -4.20 15.72
C GLU A 343 14.70 -3.64 15.84
N LEU A 344 14.21 -2.95 14.80
CA LEU A 344 12.84 -2.44 14.77
C LEU A 344 11.82 -3.57 14.87
N LEU A 345 12.04 -4.67 14.13
CA LEU A 345 11.21 -5.87 14.20
C LEU A 345 11.14 -6.44 15.60
N VAL A 346 12.29 -6.54 16.30
CA VAL A 346 12.35 -7.04 17.67
C VAL A 346 11.63 -6.12 18.64
N LEU A 347 11.79 -4.80 18.53
CA LEU A 347 11.05 -3.85 19.36
C LEU A 347 9.53 -3.95 19.14
N ASP A 348 9.10 -4.22 17.91
CA ASP A 348 7.68 -4.45 17.61
C ASP A 348 7.16 -5.77 18.22
N LEU A 349 7.97 -6.85 18.22
CA LEU A 349 7.65 -8.10 18.93
C LEU A 349 7.47 -7.83 20.43
N VAL A 350 8.43 -7.14 21.06
CA VAL A 350 8.37 -6.77 22.49
C VAL A 350 7.14 -5.93 22.82
N LYS A 351 6.83 -4.94 21.98
CA LYS A 351 5.66 -4.06 22.16
C LYS A 351 4.34 -4.84 22.12
N LYS A 352 4.28 -5.91 21.31
CA LYS A 352 3.09 -6.74 21.13
C LYS A 352 3.05 -7.95 22.07
N GLY A 353 4.07 -8.18 22.90
CA GLY A 353 4.17 -9.37 23.75
C GLY A 353 4.32 -10.67 22.97
N LEU A 354 4.99 -10.62 21.80
CA LEU A 354 5.14 -11.76 20.88
C LEU A 354 6.57 -12.30 20.90
N VAL A 355 6.70 -13.60 20.66
CA VAL A 355 7.98 -14.31 20.52
C VAL A 355 8.00 -15.18 19.28
N THR A 356 9.21 -15.49 18.79
CA THR A 356 9.42 -16.35 17.62
C THR A 356 10.54 -17.35 17.84
N LYS A 357 10.51 -18.45 17.07
CA LYS A 357 11.62 -19.41 16.87
C LYS A 357 12.18 -19.40 15.45
N LYS A 358 11.60 -18.57 14.54
CA LYS A 358 11.99 -18.59 13.14
C LYS A 358 11.92 -17.22 12.52
N ILE A 359 12.95 -16.87 11.77
CA ILE A 359 13.03 -15.63 11.01
C ILE A 359 13.24 -15.91 9.52
N GLU A 360 12.84 -14.96 8.70
CA GLU A 360 13.04 -14.99 7.25
C GLU A 360 13.69 -13.69 6.79
N LEU A 361 14.59 -13.82 5.83
CA LEU A 361 15.23 -12.70 5.15
C LEU A 361 15.03 -12.83 3.65
N THR A 362 14.58 -11.73 3.03
CA THR A 362 14.53 -11.62 1.57
C THR A 362 15.27 -10.37 1.14
N ILE A 363 16.25 -10.54 0.25
CA ILE A 363 17.08 -9.48 -0.32
C ILE A 363 16.78 -9.37 -1.81
N GLY A 364 16.23 -8.25 -2.24
CA GLY A 364 16.01 -7.93 -3.64
C GLY A 364 17.21 -7.17 -4.20
N TYR A 365 17.81 -7.72 -5.24
CA TYR A 365 18.94 -7.09 -5.93
C TYR A 365 18.46 -5.98 -6.87
N ASP A 366 19.34 -5.03 -7.14
CA ASP A 366 19.08 -4.01 -8.17
C ASP A 366 19.29 -4.60 -9.56
N ARG A 367 18.48 -4.20 -10.52
CA ARG A 367 18.58 -4.67 -11.90
C ARG A 367 19.91 -4.31 -12.57
N THR A 368 20.52 -3.19 -12.15
CA THR A 368 21.80 -2.73 -12.68
C THR A 368 22.98 -3.55 -12.19
N SER A 369 22.78 -4.48 -11.25
CA SER A 369 23.83 -5.38 -10.72
C SER A 369 24.40 -6.30 -11.78
N VAL A 370 23.64 -6.58 -12.84
CA VAL A 370 24.10 -7.42 -13.95
C VAL A 370 23.82 -6.76 -15.29
N THR A 371 24.73 -6.95 -16.22
CA THR A 371 24.61 -6.50 -17.62
C THR A 371 24.59 -7.70 -18.56
N LEU A 372 23.86 -7.57 -19.67
CA LEU A 372 23.81 -8.59 -20.70
C LEU A 372 25.19 -8.69 -21.38
N ALA A 373 25.82 -9.85 -21.28
CA ALA A 373 27.10 -10.14 -21.93
C ALA A 373 26.94 -10.76 -23.33
N TYR A 374 25.90 -11.61 -23.49
CA TYR A 374 25.56 -12.27 -24.75
C TYR A 374 24.04 -12.43 -24.83
N GLN A 375 23.47 -12.14 -25.99
CA GLN A 375 22.05 -12.32 -26.28
C GLN A 375 21.84 -13.61 -27.08
N GLY A 376 21.27 -14.64 -26.46
CA GLY A 376 20.88 -15.88 -27.10
C GLY A 376 19.59 -15.78 -27.90
N ARG A 377 19.22 -16.85 -28.61
CA ARG A 377 17.95 -16.93 -29.37
C ARG A 377 16.72 -16.96 -28.46
N THR A 378 16.88 -17.47 -27.27
CA THR A 378 15.84 -17.48 -26.23
C THR A 378 16.32 -16.76 -24.99
N ALA A 379 15.40 -16.27 -24.15
CA ALA A 379 15.75 -15.61 -22.89
C ALA A 379 16.59 -16.48 -21.95
N LYS A 380 16.46 -17.81 -22.05
CA LYS A 380 17.22 -18.79 -21.26
C LYS A 380 18.70 -18.92 -21.71
N GLU A 381 19.00 -18.57 -22.94
CA GLU A 381 20.36 -18.62 -23.49
C GLU A 381 21.14 -17.31 -23.25
N ASN A 382 20.47 -16.27 -22.76
CA ASN A 382 21.14 -15.01 -22.43
C ASN A 382 22.16 -15.23 -21.32
N GLN A 383 23.36 -14.69 -21.55
CA GLN A 383 24.44 -14.71 -20.56
C GLN A 383 24.62 -13.30 -19.98
N TYR A 384 24.85 -13.26 -18.69
CA TYR A 384 25.01 -12.04 -17.94
C TYR A 384 26.38 -11.97 -17.27
N LYS A 385 26.83 -10.78 -16.94
CA LYS A 385 28.03 -10.52 -16.13
C LYS A 385 27.69 -9.55 -14.99
N TYR A 386 28.44 -9.66 -13.90
CA TYR A 386 28.35 -8.68 -12.82
C TYR A 386 28.74 -7.30 -13.33
N SER A 387 27.95 -6.28 -13.03
CA SER A 387 28.24 -4.91 -13.42
C SER A 387 29.47 -4.35 -12.70
N THR A 388 29.70 -4.81 -11.46
CA THR A 388 30.80 -4.35 -10.59
C THR A 388 32.15 -4.96 -10.96
N THR A 389 32.19 -6.27 -11.25
CA THR A 389 33.46 -7.00 -11.45
C THR A 389 33.71 -7.42 -12.90
N GLY A 390 32.69 -7.35 -13.77
CA GLY A 390 32.75 -7.81 -15.16
C GLY A 390 32.85 -9.34 -15.31
N LYS A 391 32.93 -10.11 -14.22
CA LYS A 391 32.95 -11.56 -14.23
C LYS A 391 31.63 -12.16 -14.71
N PRO A 392 31.63 -13.37 -15.30
CA PRO A 392 30.39 -14.04 -15.66
C PRO A 392 29.47 -14.24 -14.45
N TYR A 393 28.18 -13.91 -14.62
CA TYR A 393 27.14 -14.15 -13.61
C TYR A 393 26.47 -15.48 -13.90
N HIS A 394 26.49 -16.40 -12.94
CA HIS A 394 25.93 -17.75 -13.08
C HIS A 394 24.60 -17.93 -12.33
N GLY A 395 24.12 -16.87 -11.61
CA GLY A 395 22.86 -16.91 -10.91
C GLY A 395 21.66 -16.80 -11.86
N THR A 396 20.48 -17.05 -11.31
CA THR A 396 19.21 -16.92 -12.07
C THR A 396 18.87 -15.46 -12.30
N VAL A 397 18.57 -15.11 -13.55
CA VAL A 397 18.01 -13.82 -13.94
C VAL A 397 16.53 -14.03 -14.27
N GLY A 398 15.64 -13.30 -13.58
CA GLY A 398 14.21 -13.23 -13.87
C GLY A 398 13.85 -11.90 -14.55
N LEU A 399 12.55 -11.68 -14.72
CA LEU A 399 12.02 -10.40 -15.18
C LEU A 399 11.36 -9.66 -14.00
N ASP A 400 11.55 -8.35 -13.95
CA ASP A 400 10.83 -7.50 -13.01
C ASP A 400 9.40 -7.22 -13.51
N TYR A 401 8.63 -6.40 -12.79
CA TYR A 401 7.25 -6.03 -13.16
C TYR A 401 7.15 -5.36 -14.56
N TYR A 402 8.22 -4.79 -15.06
CA TYR A 402 8.31 -4.12 -16.37
C TYR A 402 9.02 -4.96 -17.43
N ASP A 403 9.05 -6.28 -17.25
CA ASP A 403 9.71 -7.24 -18.14
C ASP A 403 11.22 -6.97 -18.36
N ARG A 404 11.89 -6.33 -17.37
CA ARG A 404 13.32 -6.04 -17.44
C ARG A 404 14.11 -7.11 -16.69
N PRO A 405 15.28 -7.55 -17.22
CA PRO A 405 16.14 -8.50 -16.53
C PRO A 405 16.56 -8.01 -15.14
N CYS A 406 16.42 -8.87 -14.14
CA CYS A 406 16.80 -8.61 -12.76
C CYS A 406 17.30 -9.90 -12.10
N PRO A 407 18.40 -9.88 -11.32
CA PRO A 407 18.84 -11.04 -10.57
C PRO A 407 17.74 -11.54 -9.64
N LYS A 408 17.59 -12.87 -9.53
CA LYS A 408 16.62 -13.46 -8.60
C LYS A 408 16.97 -13.04 -7.18
N HIS A 409 15.97 -12.63 -6.40
CA HIS A 409 16.13 -12.26 -4.99
C HIS A 409 16.74 -13.42 -4.18
N ALA A 410 17.59 -13.09 -3.21
CA ALA A 410 18.02 -14.05 -2.21
C ALA A 410 16.93 -14.18 -1.14
N HIS A 411 16.63 -15.42 -0.74
CA HIS A 411 15.66 -15.72 0.29
C HIS A 411 16.16 -16.87 1.15
N GLY A 412 15.93 -16.77 2.44
CA GLY A 412 16.28 -17.84 3.36
C GLY A 412 15.59 -17.70 4.70
N THR A 413 15.68 -18.76 5.49
CA THR A 413 15.15 -18.84 6.84
C THR A 413 16.24 -19.16 7.85
N GLY A 414 16.10 -18.61 9.07
CA GLY A 414 16.95 -18.90 10.23
C GLY A 414 16.09 -19.42 11.37
N ASN A 415 16.52 -20.53 11.98
CA ASN A 415 15.88 -21.09 13.17
C ASN A 415 16.62 -20.61 14.43
N ILE A 416 15.87 -20.31 15.46
CA ILE A 416 16.36 -19.90 16.77
C ILE A 416 16.12 -21.05 17.75
N ASP A 417 17.06 -21.30 18.64
CA ASP A 417 17.06 -22.44 19.58
C ASP A 417 15.82 -22.49 20.49
N ARG A 418 15.28 -21.33 20.82
CA ARG A 418 14.13 -21.17 21.73
C ARG A 418 13.19 -20.06 21.28
N TRP A 419 11.99 -20.03 21.86
CA TRP A 419 11.07 -18.91 21.72
C TRP A 419 11.67 -17.66 22.36
N THR A 420 11.76 -16.56 21.60
CA THR A 420 12.44 -15.36 22.08
C THR A 420 12.00 -14.09 21.36
N SER A 421 12.14 -12.96 22.04
CA SER A 421 12.17 -11.61 21.48
C SER A 421 13.50 -10.90 21.87
N SER A 422 14.56 -11.66 22.16
CA SER A 422 15.90 -11.10 22.42
C SER A 422 16.51 -10.53 21.15
N THR A 423 16.91 -9.25 21.19
CA THR A 423 17.60 -8.58 20.08
C THR A 423 18.90 -9.31 19.75
N GLN A 424 19.66 -9.72 20.78
CA GLN A 424 20.95 -10.37 20.58
C GLN A 424 20.81 -11.70 19.84
N ARG A 425 19.87 -12.56 20.26
CA ARG A 425 19.66 -13.89 19.63
C ARG A 425 19.15 -13.76 18.20
N ILE A 426 18.11 -12.96 18.00
CA ILE A 426 17.50 -12.74 16.67
C ILE A 426 18.51 -12.10 15.72
N MET A 427 19.29 -11.11 16.20
CA MET A 427 20.30 -10.44 15.40
C MET A 427 21.42 -11.38 14.97
N THR A 428 21.90 -12.25 15.88
CA THR A 428 22.95 -13.23 15.54
C THR A 428 22.49 -14.13 14.40
N VAL A 429 21.32 -14.76 14.53
CA VAL A 429 20.79 -15.66 13.49
C VAL A 429 20.50 -14.91 12.20
N MET A 430 20.01 -13.66 12.27
CA MET A 430 19.75 -12.83 11.09
C MET A 430 21.05 -12.49 10.34
N MET A 431 22.14 -12.19 11.05
CA MET A 431 23.41 -11.87 10.41
C MET A 431 24.09 -13.10 9.80
N GLU A 432 24.02 -14.25 10.47
CA GLU A 432 24.46 -15.53 9.91
C GLU A 432 23.66 -15.89 8.65
N LEU A 433 22.34 -15.67 8.67
CA LEU A 433 21.48 -15.87 7.52
C LEU A 433 21.86 -14.94 6.37
N TYR A 434 22.10 -13.64 6.66
CA TYR A 434 22.53 -12.66 5.68
C TYR A 434 23.82 -13.11 4.98
N ASP A 435 24.85 -13.44 5.76
CA ASP A 435 26.15 -13.85 5.22
C ASP A 435 26.09 -15.15 4.40
N ARG A 436 25.11 -16.01 4.69
CA ARG A 436 24.92 -17.27 3.97
C ARG A 436 24.22 -17.11 2.63
N ILE A 437 23.25 -16.16 2.51
CA ILE A 437 22.40 -16.10 1.30
C ILE A 437 22.70 -14.96 0.37
N VAL A 438 23.39 -13.90 0.82
CA VAL A 438 23.62 -12.69 0.02
C VAL A 438 24.85 -12.85 -0.86
N ASP A 439 24.70 -12.56 -2.16
CA ASP A 439 25.81 -12.44 -3.09
C ASP A 439 26.48 -11.06 -2.89
N PRO A 440 27.76 -11.01 -2.45
CA PRO A 440 28.46 -9.77 -2.14
C PRO A 440 28.77 -8.90 -3.36
N ASP A 441 28.79 -9.48 -4.56
CA ASP A 441 29.10 -8.79 -5.82
C ASP A 441 27.85 -8.12 -6.45
N LEU A 442 26.66 -8.34 -5.91
CA LEU A 442 25.42 -7.72 -6.37
C LEU A 442 25.04 -6.53 -5.49
N THR A 443 24.52 -5.48 -6.12
CA THR A 443 23.95 -4.35 -5.40
C THR A 443 22.50 -4.64 -4.99
N ILE A 444 22.09 -4.12 -3.83
CA ILE A 444 20.84 -4.42 -3.17
C ILE A 444 19.89 -3.22 -3.25
N ARG A 445 18.63 -3.48 -3.60
CA ARG A 445 17.57 -2.48 -3.71
C ARG A 445 16.46 -2.66 -2.69
N ARG A 446 16.29 -3.87 -2.15
CA ARG A 446 15.21 -4.18 -1.22
C ARG A 446 15.69 -5.11 -0.11
N VAL A 447 15.29 -4.78 1.11
CA VAL A 447 15.49 -5.63 2.30
C VAL A 447 14.13 -5.90 2.91
N ASN A 448 13.85 -7.16 3.26
CA ASN A 448 12.64 -7.56 3.95
C ASN A 448 12.99 -8.57 5.04
N VAL A 449 12.65 -8.27 6.29
CA VAL A 449 12.88 -9.11 7.46
C VAL A 449 11.54 -9.51 8.05
N VAL A 450 11.38 -10.79 8.41
CA VAL A 450 10.11 -11.32 8.92
C VAL A 450 10.39 -12.25 10.09
N ALA A 451 9.63 -12.10 11.17
CA ALA A 451 9.50 -13.10 12.23
C ALA A 451 8.23 -13.90 11.96
N VAL A 452 8.33 -15.22 11.90
CA VAL A 452 7.22 -16.12 11.54
C VAL A 452 6.89 -17.06 12.69
N ASN A 453 5.71 -17.68 12.61
CA ASN A 453 5.20 -18.61 13.63
C ASN A 453 5.18 -17.95 15.02
N LEU A 454 4.59 -16.76 15.11
CA LEU A 454 4.54 -15.99 16.34
C LEU A 454 3.55 -16.61 17.33
N ILE A 455 3.94 -16.61 18.61
CA ILE A 455 3.03 -16.91 19.73
C ILE A 455 3.10 -15.77 20.76
N SER A 456 2.10 -15.70 21.64
CA SER A 456 2.17 -14.84 22.81
C SER A 456 3.29 -15.29 23.75
N GLU A 457 3.94 -14.34 24.41
CA GLU A 457 4.94 -14.65 25.45
C GLU A 457 4.37 -15.53 26.58
N ASP A 458 3.07 -15.39 26.87
CA ASP A 458 2.36 -16.17 27.88
C ASP A 458 2.01 -17.60 27.39
N GLU A 459 2.12 -17.87 26.09
CA GLU A 459 1.80 -19.18 25.49
C GLU A 459 3.05 -20.01 25.18
N ILE A 460 4.23 -19.58 25.67
CA ILE A 460 5.47 -20.35 25.46
C ILE A 460 5.30 -21.75 26.08
N PRO A 461 5.42 -22.83 25.27
CA PRO A 461 5.32 -24.18 25.81
C PRO A 461 6.42 -24.46 26.84
N GLU A 462 6.06 -25.12 27.93
CA GLU A 462 7.06 -25.61 28.89
C GLU A 462 8.07 -26.50 28.17
N GLU A 463 9.35 -26.32 28.48
CA GLU A 463 10.40 -27.17 27.90
C GLU A 463 10.16 -28.61 28.37
N ALA A 464 10.15 -29.54 27.42
CA ALA A 464 10.09 -30.95 27.76
C ALA A 464 11.27 -31.32 28.70
N PRO A 465 11.04 -32.15 29.72
CA PRO A 465 12.11 -32.54 30.62
C PRO A 465 13.26 -33.16 29.83
N GLU A 466 14.45 -32.58 29.93
CA GLU A 466 15.65 -33.11 29.29
C GLU A 466 15.99 -34.49 29.86
N GLN A 467 16.19 -35.47 28.97
CA GLN A 467 16.70 -36.77 29.42
C GLN A 467 18.10 -36.60 30.03
N LEU A 468 18.22 -36.92 31.27
CA LEU A 468 19.48 -36.78 32.02
C LEU A 468 20.57 -37.67 31.38
N ASN A 469 21.73 -37.10 31.08
CA ASN A 469 22.90 -37.77 30.56
C ASN A 469 23.98 -37.83 31.62
N LEU A 470 24.51 -39.02 31.91
CA LEU A 470 25.52 -39.28 32.93
C LEU A 470 26.84 -38.52 32.72
N PHE A 471 27.10 -38.02 31.51
CA PHE A 471 28.35 -37.30 31.20
C PHE A 471 28.19 -35.76 31.16
N THR A 472 27.02 -35.25 31.51
CA THR A 472 26.76 -33.81 31.52
C THR A 472 26.97 -33.23 32.92
N ASP A 473 27.78 -32.18 33.03
CA ASP A 473 27.89 -31.38 34.25
C ASP A 473 26.63 -30.48 34.39
N TYR A 474 25.67 -30.96 35.14
CA TYR A 474 24.39 -30.27 35.37
C TYR A 474 24.54 -28.99 36.16
N GLU A 475 25.52 -28.91 37.09
CA GLU A 475 25.75 -27.70 37.89
C GLU A 475 26.27 -26.56 36.98
N ALA A 476 27.19 -26.88 36.06
CA ALA A 476 27.67 -25.93 35.07
C ALA A 476 26.55 -25.52 34.10
N LEU A 477 25.69 -26.47 33.69
CA LEU A 477 24.57 -26.23 32.82
C LEU A 477 23.51 -25.32 33.45
N GLU A 478 23.16 -25.58 34.74
CA GLU A 478 22.21 -24.72 35.48
C GLU A 478 22.76 -23.32 35.69
N LYS A 479 24.03 -23.17 36.03
CA LYS A 479 24.69 -21.86 36.15
C LYS A 479 24.66 -21.11 34.80
N LYS A 480 24.88 -21.82 33.69
CA LYS A 480 24.79 -21.23 32.35
C LYS A 480 23.35 -20.80 32.02
N LYS A 481 22.36 -21.66 32.25
CA LYS A 481 20.93 -21.34 32.03
C LYS A 481 20.48 -20.14 32.90
N ALA A 482 20.91 -20.08 34.15
CA ALA A 482 20.62 -18.96 35.04
C ALA A 482 21.27 -17.65 34.60
N ALA A 483 22.52 -17.70 34.12
CA ALA A 483 23.21 -16.52 33.58
C ALA A 483 22.57 -16.02 32.28
N GLU A 484 22.18 -16.94 31.38
CA GLU A 484 21.45 -16.60 30.16
C GLU A 484 20.09 -15.96 30.46
N LYS A 485 19.33 -16.52 31.41
CA LYS A 485 18.05 -15.96 31.85
C LYS A 485 18.21 -14.55 32.43
N ALA A 486 19.22 -14.35 33.27
CA ALA A 486 19.50 -13.03 33.82
C ALA A 486 19.89 -12.01 32.74
N ALA A 487 20.61 -12.44 31.71
CA ALA A 487 20.95 -11.60 30.56
C ALA A 487 19.69 -11.25 29.72
N ASP A 488 18.85 -12.23 29.45
CA ASP A 488 17.58 -12.04 28.73
C ASP A 488 16.63 -11.10 29.51
N ASP A 489 16.52 -11.25 30.83
CA ASP A 489 15.73 -10.38 31.72
C ASP A 489 16.25 -8.94 31.72
N ARG A 490 17.57 -8.76 31.73
CA ARG A 490 18.22 -7.44 31.67
C ARG A 490 17.95 -6.79 30.32
N GLU A 491 18.11 -7.53 29.23
CA GLU A 491 17.82 -7.05 27.89
C GLU A 491 16.36 -6.62 27.76
N ARG A 492 15.43 -7.43 28.28
CA ARG A 492 14.00 -7.14 28.28
C ARG A 492 13.65 -5.83 28.98
N LYS A 493 14.30 -5.56 30.13
CA LYS A 493 14.14 -4.27 30.85
C LYS A 493 14.61 -3.09 30.00
N ILE A 494 15.73 -3.24 29.28
CA ILE A 494 16.26 -2.20 28.40
C ILE A 494 15.33 -1.96 27.21
N GLN A 495 14.81 -3.02 26.60
CA GLN A 495 13.86 -2.93 25.48
C GLN A 495 12.57 -2.20 25.90
N LYS A 496 11.99 -2.55 27.06
CA LYS A 496 10.79 -1.88 27.60
C LYS A 496 11.06 -0.40 27.91
N ALA A 497 12.17 -0.08 28.55
CA ALA A 497 12.57 1.31 28.81
C ALA A 497 12.79 2.11 27.51
N THR A 498 13.38 1.48 26.49
CA THR A 498 13.55 2.10 25.17
C THR A 498 12.20 2.42 24.55
N LEU A 499 11.25 1.49 24.57
CA LEU A 499 9.89 1.69 24.04
C LEU A 499 9.13 2.80 24.81
N GLU A 500 9.26 2.87 26.15
CA GLU A 500 8.65 3.94 26.94
C GLU A 500 9.20 5.33 26.58
N LEU A 501 10.53 5.43 26.44
CA LEU A 501 11.17 6.69 26.04
C LEU A 501 10.81 7.09 24.62
N GLN A 502 10.76 6.13 23.70
CA GLN A 502 10.31 6.38 22.33
C GLN A 502 8.83 6.80 22.25
N CYS A 503 7.98 6.26 23.11
CA CYS A 503 6.57 6.65 23.21
C CYS A 503 6.42 8.10 23.71
N ARG A 504 7.21 8.50 24.73
CA ARG A 504 7.12 9.83 25.36
C ARG A 504 7.78 10.94 24.54
N TYR A 505 8.93 10.65 23.92
CA TYR A 505 9.81 11.65 23.31
C TYR A 505 10.01 11.45 21.81
N GLY A 506 9.34 10.46 21.21
CA GLY A 506 9.45 10.13 19.78
C GLY A 506 10.50 9.06 19.49
N LYS A 507 10.35 8.39 18.34
CA LYS A 507 11.18 7.23 17.97
C LYS A 507 12.68 7.53 17.86
N ASN A 508 13.06 8.78 17.61
CA ASN A 508 14.46 9.22 17.51
C ASN A 508 15.07 9.69 18.85
N ALA A 509 14.35 9.60 19.97
CA ALA A 509 14.85 10.01 21.28
C ALA A 509 16.00 9.10 21.77
N ILE A 510 15.98 7.83 21.37
CA ILE A 510 17.05 6.87 21.66
C ILE A 510 17.45 6.19 20.34
N LEU A 511 18.72 6.30 20.00
CA LEU A 511 19.34 5.69 18.82
C LEU A 511 20.56 4.87 19.25
N LYS A 512 20.82 3.78 18.54
CA LYS A 512 22.07 3.03 18.69
C LYS A 512 23.15 3.62 17.78
N GLY A 513 24.43 3.41 18.12
CA GLY A 513 25.56 3.91 17.32
C GLY A 513 25.48 3.51 15.84
N MET A 514 24.94 2.32 15.53
CA MET A 514 24.76 1.90 14.13
C MET A 514 23.79 2.79 13.34
N ASN A 515 22.83 3.44 14.00
CA ASN A 515 21.86 4.33 13.35
C ASN A 515 22.47 5.68 12.92
N LEU A 516 23.71 5.96 13.34
CA LEU A 516 24.48 7.14 13.02
C LEU A 516 25.57 6.86 11.97
N MET A 517 25.70 5.61 11.54
CA MET A 517 26.68 5.22 10.51
C MET A 517 26.27 5.71 9.13
N GLU A 518 27.23 5.90 8.25
CA GLU A 518 26.98 6.26 6.85
C GLU A 518 26.09 5.20 6.17
N GLY A 519 25.02 5.64 5.52
CA GLY A 519 24.05 4.78 4.87
C GLY A 519 22.94 4.23 5.80
N ALA A 520 22.97 4.53 7.10
CA ALA A 520 21.89 4.19 8.01
C ALA A 520 20.59 4.93 7.66
N THR A 521 19.44 4.29 7.83
CA THR A 521 18.14 4.83 7.42
C THR A 521 17.13 4.97 8.55
N THR A 522 17.42 4.48 9.75
CA THR A 522 16.45 4.44 10.87
C THR A 522 15.92 5.83 11.23
N ILE A 523 16.78 6.86 11.30
CA ILE A 523 16.36 8.23 11.67
C ILE A 523 15.29 8.74 10.69
N MET A 524 15.53 8.57 9.40
CA MET A 524 14.58 8.95 8.34
C MET A 524 13.30 8.10 8.42
N ARG A 525 13.44 6.78 8.59
CA ARG A 525 12.30 5.85 8.67
C ARG A 525 11.41 6.09 9.88
N ASN A 526 11.95 6.48 11.00
CA ASN A 526 11.19 6.81 12.21
C ASN A 526 10.24 8.01 12.01
N GLY A 527 10.56 8.90 11.05
CA GLY A 527 9.68 9.96 10.58
C GLY A 527 8.67 9.55 9.50
N GLN A 528 8.55 8.24 9.20
CA GLN A 528 7.67 7.72 8.16
C GLN A 528 6.58 6.82 8.75
N ILE A 529 5.43 6.79 8.06
CA ILE A 529 4.33 5.84 8.26
C ILE A 529 4.10 5.16 6.91
N GLY A 530 4.11 3.81 6.87
CA GLY A 530 3.97 3.08 5.61
C GLY A 530 5.01 3.39 4.54
N GLY A 531 6.21 3.89 4.93
CA GLY A 531 7.28 4.28 4.01
C GLY A 531 7.15 5.69 3.41
N HIS A 532 6.19 6.49 3.88
CA HIS A 532 5.95 7.88 3.46
C HIS A 532 6.08 8.83 4.65
N ALA A 533 6.39 10.10 4.40
CA ALA A 533 6.55 11.09 5.45
C ALA A 533 5.29 11.18 6.34
N ALA A 534 5.49 11.13 7.66
CA ALA A 534 4.41 11.27 8.63
C ALA A 534 3.90 12.72 8.71
N THR A 535 4.84 13.68 8.68
CA THR A 535 4.56 15.12 8.72
C THR A 535 5.45 15.82 7.69
N GLN A 536 5.09 17.02 7.27
CA GLN A 536 6.01 17.82 6.46
C GLN A 536 7.31 18.08 7.26
N PRO A 537 8.49 18.05 6.61
CA PRO A 537 9.69 18.54 7.25
C PRO A 537 9.45 20.00 7.65
N THR A 538 9.62 20.30 8.93
CA THR A 538 9.60 21.71 9.39
C THR A 538 10.71 22.44 8.66
N PRO A 539 10.41 23.54 7.91
CA PRO A 539 11.49 24.29 7.28
C PRO A 539 12.46 24.72 8.40
N ALA A 540 13.74 24.49 8.18
CA ALA A 540 14.76 24.93 9.10
C ALA A 540 14.50 26.41 9.43
N ARG A 541 14.38 26.73 10.72
CA ARG A 541 14.19 28.12 11.18
C ARG A 541 15.30 28.97 10.58
N SER A 542 14.98 29.69 9.50
CA SER A 542 15.86 30.77 9.05
C SER A 542 15.84 31.85 10.12
N THR A 543 16.99 32.21 10.64
CA THR A 543 17.18 33.33 11.57
C THR A 543 17.17 34.66 10.82
N THR A 544 16.22 34.89 9.93
CA THR A 544 15.98 36.17 9.26
C THR A 544 14.53 36.63 9.47
N PRO A 545 14.27 37.93 9.69
CA PRO A 545 12.95 38.40 10.07
C PRO A 545 11.92 38.24 8.94
N SER A 546 10.72 37.85 9.34
CA SER A 546 9.56 37.54 8.52
C SER A 546 9.16 38.66 7.54
N THR A 547 9.23 38.35 6.25
CA THR A 547 8.39 38.93 5.21
C THR A 547 7.10 38.09 5.10
N PRO A 548 5.94 38.69 4.78
CA PRO A 548 4.66 37.95 4.81
C PRO A 548 4.66 36.78 3.80
N ALA A 549 4.00 35.68 4.20
CA ALA A 549 3.92 34.44 3.47
C ALA A 549 3.58 34.65 1.99
N SER A 550 4.56 34.33 1.13
CA SER A 550 4.35 34.18 -0.30
C SER A 550 3.49 32.92 -0.54
N GLN A 551 2.59 33.01 -1.50
CA GLN A 551 1.77 31.91 -2.00
C GLN A 551 2.66 30.69 -2.33
N PRO A 552 2.17 29.44 -2.15
CA PRO A 552 2.92 28.24 -2.47
C PRO A 552 3.35 28.28 -3.93
N GLU A 553 4.64 28.06 -4.18
CA GLU A 553 5.21 28.04 -5.52
C GLU A 553 4.56 26.93 -6.36
N LEU A 554 3.99 27.33 -7.48
CA LEU A 554 3.54 26.44 -8.55
C LEU A 554 4.78 25.96 -9.31
N MET A 555 5.03 24.66 -9.35
CA MET A 555 6.09 24.11 -10.20
C MET A 555 5.73 24.32 -11.68
N THR A 556 6.54 25.09 -12.36
CA THR A 556 6.46 25.30 -13.81
C THR A 556 7.38 24.30 -14.53
N GLU A 557 7.23 24.16 -15.86
CA GLU A 557 8.12 23.34 -16.68
C GLU A 557 9.62 23.67 -16.50
N LYS A 558 9.96 24.90 -16.12
CA LYS A 558 11.34 25.34 -15.88
C LYS A 558 11.94 24.72 -14.61
N ASP A 559 11.13 24.56 -13.57
CA ASP A 559 11.59 23.98 -12.30
C ASP A 559 11.85 22.48 -12.43
N ILE A 560 11.16 21.82 -13.39
CA ILE A 560 11.34 20.40 -13.70
C ILE A 560 12.56 20.17 -14.60
N ALA A 561 12.83 21.06 -15.56
CA ALA A 561 13.98 20.95 -16.48
C ALA A 561 15.33 21.14 -15.78
N SER A 562 15.40 21.86 -14.66
CA SER A 562 16.63 22.02 -13.88
C SER A 562 17.07 20.76 -13.13
N CYS A 563 16.22 19.72 -13.07
CA CYS A 563 16.55 18.42 -12.49
C CYS A 563 17.07 17.39 -13.52
N GLU A 564 17.02 17.70 -14.83
CA GLU A 564 17.50 16.81 -15.89
C GLU A 564 19.01 16.92 -16.20
N ASP A 565 19.67 18.04 -15.84
CA ASP A 565 21.08 18.29 -16.19
C ASP A 565 22.12 17.76 -15.16
N GLY A 566 21.70 16.94 -14.21
CA GLY A 566 22.56 16.36 -13.17
C GLY A 566 22.90 14.86 -13.32
N GLY A 567 22.75 14.27 -14.49
CA GLY A 567 22.79 12.80 -14.61
C GLY A 567 23.44 12.15 -15.83
N ASP A 568 24.37 12.82 -16.53
CA ASP A 568 25.23 12.16 -17.50
C ASP A 568 26.64 12.77 -17.42
N ASP A 569 27.45 12.28 -16.47
CA ASP A 569 28.90 12.16 -16.57
C ASP A 569 29.42 11.39 -15.34
N LEU A 570 29.73 10.15 -15.58
CA LEU A 570 30.64 9.15 -15.01
C LEU A 570 30.00 7.76 -14.86
#